data_144e97cd7ba7de2e8a05d6aabc83d8cc
#
_entry.id   144e97cd7ba7de2e8a05d6aabc83d8cc
#
_cell.length_a   1.000
_cell.length_b   1.000
_cell.length_c   1.000
_cell.angle_alpha   90.00
_cell.angle_beta   90.00
_cell.angle_gamma   90.00
#
_symmetry.space_group_name_H-M   'P 1'
#
loop_
_entity.id
_entity.type
_entity.pdbx_description
1 polymer ?
#
loop_
_entity_poly.entity_id
_entity_poly.type
_entity_poly.pdbx_seq_one_letter_code
_entity_poly.pdbx_strand_id
1 'polypeptide(L)'
;MTIVFAAALALVACACEPSFEQTEEVGPFTVSLIEKNVWHIEDCTSSHPHGLSVKEDGSYSFYSSSDMYIVRGKKKAILIDLSNNVKWAEGADEALRTIFYSRAGKRDKVITVTHNHGDHTGMSYAFVNEPDVTFMLPENDFQNDTLFPHDKILLRDRDCIDLGGETVECVQCEGHTPGSMVFFLKGHNCAFSGDAFGSGTGVWIFDAKGFDNYRASISRLVEYLDSPEAGIDPAIFKFHGGHTYQNSGFDLGVQTIRDAQVLNEQICKGTAQSESTQVGFSSMDITFKYGQAIVVWNKAASEEYVASLAR
;
A
#
# COMPACT_ATOMS: atom_id res chain seq x y z
N MET A 1 -36.73 17.18 -62.36
CA MET A 1 -36.09 17.82 -61.19
C MET A 1 -36.04 16.77 -60.10
N THR A 2 -34.91 16.00 -60.05
CA THR A 2 -34.78 14.84 -59.21
C THR A 2 -33.92 15.25 -58.02
N ILE A 3 -34.49 15.23 -56.83
CA ILE A 3 -33.79 15.56 -55.58
C ILE A 3 -33.11 14.29 -55.07
N VAL A 4 -31.78 14.31 -55.01
CA VAL A 4 -30.97 13.24 -54.39
C VAL A 4 -30.75 13.60 -52.92
N PHE A 5 -31.27 12.80 -52.01
CA PHE A 5 -30.94 12.87 -50.58
C PHE A 5 -29.64 12.12 -50.35
N ALA A 6 -28.61 12.84 -49.93
CA ALA A 6 -27.38 12.23 -49.41
C ALA A 6 -27.57 11.93 -47.91
N ALA A 7 -27.59 10.65 -47.55
CA ALA A 7 -27.59 10.23 -46.19
C ALA A 7 -26.12 10.23 -45.68
N ALA A 8 -25.83 11.12 -44.71
CA ALA A 8 -24.56 11.11 -44.00
C ALA A 8 -24.58 9.99 -42.99
N LEU A 9 -23.75 8.96 -43.20
CA LEU A 9 -23.45 7.89 -42.23
C LEU A 9 -22.47 8.47 -41.18
N ALA A 10 -22.97 8.76 -40.00
CA ALA A 10 -22.09 9.05 -38.85
C ALA A 10 -21.49 7.75 -38.37
N LEU A 11 -20.19 7.53 -38.64
CA LEU A 11 -19.40 6.51 -37.98
C LEU A 11 -19.22 6.94 -36.51
N VAL A 12 -19.95 6.27 -35.61
CA VAL A 12 -19.65 6.27 -34.19
C VAL A 12 -18.43 5.36 -34.03
N ALA A 13 -17.25 5.95 -33.95
CA ALA A 13 -16.06 5.24 -33.50
C ALA A 13 -16.29 4.91 -32.02
N CYS A 14 -16.67 3.66 -31.76
CA CYS A 14 -16.62 3.09 -30.42
C CYS A 14 -15.12 3.03 -30.06
N ALA A 15 -14.64 4.02 -29.30
CA ALA A 15 -13.34 3.93 -28.68
C ALA A 15 -13.46 2.80 -27.65
N CYS A 16 -12.93 1.62 -27.98
CA CYS A 16 -12.63 0.62 -26.96
C CYS A 16 -11.65 1.27 -25.99
N GLU A 17 -12.08 1.49 -24.76
CA GLU A 17 -11.17 1.80 -23.70
C GLU A 17 -10.16 0.65 -23.62
N PRO A 18 -8.85 0.94 -23.54
CA PRO A 18 -7.86 -0.13 -23.42
C PRO A 18 -8.16 -0.90 -22.15
N SER A 19 -8.33 -2.23 -22.26
CA SER A 19 -8.37 -3.09 -21.10
C SER A 19 -7.02 -2.96 -20.38
N PHE A 20 -6.99 -2.44 -19.17
CA PHE A 20 -5.78 -2.22 -18.37
C PHE A 20 -5.20 -3.51 -17.80
N GLU A 21 -5.74 -4.68 -18.08
CA GLU A 21 -5.26 -5.98 -17.61
C GLU A 21 -4.10 -6.52 -18.48
N GLN A 22 -3.00 -5.78 -18.53
CA GLN A 22 -1.74 -6.37 -18.98
C GLN A 22 -0.97 -6.85 -17.75
N THR A 23 -1.04 -8.16 -17.49
CA THR A 23 -0.27 -8.82 -16.43
C THR A 23 0.87 -9.59 -17.09
N GLU A 24 2.09 -9.49 -16.55
CA GLU A 24 3.27 -10.23 -16.97
C GLU A 24 4.05 -10.72 -15.76
N GLU A 25 4.77 -11.84 -15.90
CA GLU A 25 5.73 -12.31 -14.91
C GLU A 25 7.15 -11.92 -15.33
N VAL A 26 7.92 -11.29 -14.42
CA VAL A 26 9.31 -10.88 -14.62
C VAL A 26 10.15 -11.40 -13.46
N GLY A 27 10.88 -12.47 -13.66
CA GLY A 27 11.56 -13.19 -12.59
C GLY A 27 10.55 -13.66 -11.53
N PRO A 28 10.76 -13.34 -10.24
CA PRO A 28 9.85 -13.74 -9.17
C PRO A 28 8.65 -12.81 -8.98
N PHE A 29 8.43 -11.85 -9.86
CA PHE A 29 7.40 -10.83 -9.70
C PHE A 29 6.31 -10.95 -10.75
N THR A 30 5.07 -10.74 -10.31
CA THR A 30 3.91 -10.47 -11.17
C THR A 30 3.71 -8.96 -11.26
N VAL A 31 3.60 -8.42 -12.48
CA VAL A 31 3.47 -6.99 -12.76
C VAL A 31 2.19 -6.74 -13.52
N SER A 32 1.32 -5.89 -12.99
CA SER A 32 0.02 -5.55 -13.59
C SER A 32 -0.11 -4.04 -13.79
N LEU A 33 -0.60 -3.61 -14.96
CA LEU A 33 -0.97 -2.21 -15.18
C LEU A 33 -2.36 -1.99 -14.59
N ILE A 34 -2.48 -1.24 -13.50
CA ILE A 34 -3.75 -1.02 -12.79
C ILE A 34 -4.44 0.30 -13.15
N GLU A 35 -3.66 1.28 -13.60
CA GLU A 35 -4.13 2.56 -14.14
C GLU A 35 -3.08 3.10 -15.12
N LYS A 36 -3.45 4.05 -15.96
CA LYS A 36 -2.49 4.69 -16.87
C LYS A 36 -1.27 5.21 -16.12
N ASN A 37 -0.07 4.67 -16.44
CA ASN A 37 1.20 4.99 -15.77
C ASN A 37 1.29 4.57 -14.30
N VAL A 38 0.43 3.65 -13.85
CA VAL A 38 0.47 3.08 -12.51
C VAL A 38 0.53 1.55 -12.62
N TRP A 39 1.56 0.95 -12.06
CA TRP A 39 1.75 -0.51 -12.04
C TRP A 39 1.73 -1.01 -10.61
N HIS A 40 1.12 -2.16 -10.43
CA HIS A 40 1.17 -2.98 -9.24
C HIS A 40 2.18 -4.11 -9.48
N ILE A 41 2.99 -4.42 -8.49
CA ILE A 41 4.01 -5.48 -8.52
C ILE A 41 3.84 -6.31 -7.26
N GLU A 42 3.70 -7.62 -7.42
CA GLU A 42 3.64 -8.58 -6.33
C GLU A 42 4.87 -9.48 -6.39
N ASP A 43 5.46 -9.82 -5.26
CA ASP A 43 6.59 -10.75 -5.16
C ASP A 43 6.14 -12.22 -5.16
N CYS A 44 5.24 -12.55 -6.06
CA CYS A 44 4.72 -13.90 -6.31
C CYS A 44 4.57 -14.15 -7.81
N THR A 45 4.42 -15.42 -8.19
CA THR A 45 4.19 -15.86 -9.57
C THR A 45 3.21 -17.03 -9.58
N SER A 46 2.78 -17.44 -10.78
CA SER A 46 1.98 -18.64 -10.96
C SER A 46 2.66 -19.91 -10.44
N SER A 47 4.00 -19.97 -10.49
CA SER A 47 4.80 -21.09 -9.98
C SER A 47 5.18 -20.97 -8.51
N HIS A 48 5.11 -19.77 -7.93
CA HIS A 48 5.36 -19.50 -6.51
C HIS A 48 4.28 -18.54 -5.98
N PRO A 49 3.04 -19.04 -5.79
CA PRO A 49 1.91 -18.20 -5.39
C PRO A 49 2.01 -17.81 -3.92
N HIS A 50 1.40 -16.66 -3.59
CA HIS A 50 1.15 -16.28 -2.20
C HIS A 50 0.20 -17.26 -1.51
N GLY A 51 0.22 -17.24 -0.17
CA GLY A 51 -0.65 -18.07 0.65
C GLY A 51 -0.10 -19.46 0.95
N LEU A 52 -1.00 -20.39 1.22
CA LEU A 52 -0.67 -21.76 1.60
C LEU A 52 -0.44 -22.61 0.36
N SER A 53 0.73 -23.22 0.25
CA SER A 53 1.05 -24.18 -0.81
C SER A 53 1.45 -25.53 -0.23
N VAL A 54 1.15 -26.61 -0.96
CA VAL A 54 1.55 -28.00 -0.61
C VAL A 54 2.85 -28.31 -1.38
N LYS A 55 3.90 -28.69 -0.65
CA LYS A 55 5.16 -29.13 -1.23
C LYS A 55 5.06 -30.55 -1.79
N GLU A 56 6.04 -30.97 -2.59
CA GLU A 56 6.12 -32.33 -3.17
C GLU A 56 6.13 -33.45 -2.12
N ASP A 57 6.68 -33.19 -0.94
CA ASP A 57 6.69 -34.11 0.19
C ASP A 57 5.38 -34.15 1.02
N GLY A 58 4.35 -33.39 0.59
CA GLY A 58 3.07 -33.27 1.25
C GLY A 58 3.04 -32.29 2.44
N SER A 59 4.17 -31.67 2.78
CA SER A 59 4.22 -30.62 3.78
C SER A 59 3.66 -29.29 3.25
N TYR A 60 3.33 -28.38 4.16
CA TYR A 60 2.80 -27.06 3.80
C TYR A 60 3.88 -25.98 3.90
N SER A 61 3.83 -25.00 3.01
CA SER A 61 4.53 -23.75 3.18
C SER A 61 3.55 -22.59 3.02
N PHE A 62 3.79 -21.53 3.78
CA PHE A 62 3.06 -20.28 3.67
C PHE A 62 4.02 -19.21 3.14
N TYR A 63 3.55 -18.44 2.15
CA TYR A 63 4.26 -17.30 1.62
C TYR A 63 3.34 -16.07 1.62
N SER A 64 3.74 -15.04 2.36
CA SER A 64 3.05 -13.75 2.39
C SER A 64 3.73 -12.82 1.41
N SER A 65 3.15 -12.63 0.22
CA SER A 65 3.69 -11.68 -0.75
C SER A 65 3.43 -10.24 -0.28
N SER A 66 4.29 -9.33 -0.73
CA SER A 66 4.17 -7.90 -0.48
C SER A 66 3.98 -7.15 -1.79
N ASP A 67 3.19 -6.10 -1.72
CA ASP A 67 2.85 -5.28 -2.85
C ASP A 67 3.81 -4.08 -2.98
N MET A 68 4.17 -3.78 -4.21
CA MET A 68 4.93 -2.59 -4.60
C MET A 68 4.19 -1.87 -5.71
N TYR A 69 4.44 -0.57 -5.85
CA TYR A 69 3.75 0.21 -6.88
C TYR A 69 4.72 1.12 -7.62
N ILE A 70 4.52 1.29 -8.93
CA ILE A 70 5.24 2.29 -9.72
C ILE A 70 4.26 3.33 -10.19
N VAL A 71 4.58 4.61 -9.98
CA VAL A 71 3.88 5.74 -10.61
C VAL A 71 4.87 6.50 -11.50
N ARG A 72 4.45 6.75 -12.75
CA ARG A 72 5.29 7.42 -13.74
C ARG A 72 4.71 8.75 -14.18
N GLY A 73 5.39 9.84 -13.83
CA GLY A 73 5.15 11.17 -14.39
C GLY A 73 5.95 11.44 -15.66
N LYS A 74 6.00 12.71 -16.08
CA LYS A 74 6.77 13.13 -17.27
C LYS A 74 8.27 13.27 -16.99
N LYS A 75 8.66 13.64 -15.75
CA LYS A 75 10.04 13.92 -15.36
C LYS A 75 10.65 12.83 -14.49
N LYS A 76 9.85 12.28 -13.56
CA LYS A 76 10.28 11.27 -12.60
C LYS A 76 9.36 10.05 -12.64
N ALA A 77 9.88 8.91 -12.17
CA ALA A 77 9.10 7.75 -11.80
C ALA A 77 9.43 7.39 -10.35
N ILE A 78 8.42 6.99 -9.59
CA ILE A 78 8.58 6.56 -8.20
C ILE A 78 8.22 5.07 -8.08
N LEU A 79 9.04 4.33 -7.35
CA LEU A 79 8.75 2.99 -6.85
C LEU A 79 8.39 3.12 -5.36
N ILE A 80 7.25 2.60 -4.97
CA ILE A 80 6.73 2.59 -3.60
C ILE A 80 6.81 1.16 -3.09
N ASP A 81 7.50 0.97 -1.98
CA ASP A 81 7.88 -0.29 -1.34
C ASP A 81 8.86 -1.16 -2.14
N LEU A 82 9.54 -2.05 -1.42
CA LEU A 82 10.66 -2.85 -1.90
C LEU A 82 10.53 -4.33 -1.47
N SER A 83 9.31 -4.83 -1.38
CA SER A 83 9.02 -6.26 -1.22
C SER A 83 9.66 -6.94 0.00
N ASN A 84 9.37 -8.20 0.15
CA ASN A 84 10.16 -9.14 0.96
C ASN A 84 11.58 -9.28 0.43
N ASN A 85 12.47 -9.82 1.24
CA ASN A 85 13.75 -10.32 0.75
C ASN A 85 13.53 -11.63 -0.02
N VAL A 86 13.39 -11.53 -1.35
CA VAL A 86 13.05 -12.64 -2.24
C VAL A 86 14.28 -13.55 -2.43
N LYS A 87 14.50 -14.49 -1.49
CA LYS A 87 15.62 -15.44 -1.51
C LYS A 87 15.34 -16.73 -2.26
N TRP A 88 14.08 -16.99 -2.61
CA TRP A 88 13.68 -18.21 -3.29
C TRP A 88 13.93 -18.18 -4.80
N ALA A 89 14.27 -17.02 -5.35
CA ALA A 89 14.59 -16.85 -6.76
C ALA A 89 15.95 -16.18 -6.95
N GLU A 90 16.81 -16.79 -7.76
CA GLU A 90 18.08 -16.20 -8.18
C GLU A 90 17.81 -15.01 -9.12
N GLY A 91 18.57 -13.91 -8.98
CA GLY A 91 18.44 -12.72 -9.84
C GLY A 91 17.19 -11.86 -9.56
N ALA A 92 16.56 -12.02 -8.39
CA ALA A 92 15.38 -11.23 -8.01
C ALA A 92 15.67 -9.73 -8.00
N ASP A 93 16.86 -9.32 -7.55
CA ASP A 93 17.28 -7.91 -7.54
C ASP A 93 17.43 -7.34 -8.96
N GLU A 94 18.00 -8.08 -9.90
CA GLU A 94 18.11 -7.68 -11.30
C GLU A 94 16.71 -7.62 -11.96
N ALA A 95 15.83 -8.55 -11.65
CA ALA A 95 14.47 -8.54 -12.13
C ALA A 95 13.71 -7.30 -11.66
N LEU A 96 13.79 -6.95 -10.37
CA LEU A 96 13.13 -5.76 -9.81
C LEU A 96 13.71 -4.46 -10.40
N ARG A 97 15.05 -4.37 -10.54
CA ARG A 97 15.68 -3.25 -11.28
C ARG A 97 15.15 -3.16 -12.70
N THR A 98 15.12 -4.27 -13.43
CA THR A 98 14.62 -4.31 -14.82
C THR A 98 13.17 -3.82 -14.91
N ILE A 99 12.31 -4.26 -13.99
CA ILE A 99 10.92 -3.80 -13.90
C ILE A 99 10.88 -2.29 -13.72
N PHE A 100 11.56 -1.75 -12.72
CA PHE A 100 11.50 -0.32 -12.43
C PHE A 100 12.13 0.53 -13.54
N TYR A 101 13.33 0.18 -14.00
CA TYR A 101 14.05 0.95 -15.03
C TYR A 101 13.32 0.95 -16.37
N SER A 102 12.70 -0.14 -16.77
CA SER A 102 11.91 -0.19 -18.02
C SER A 102 10.69 0.73 -17.98
N ARG A 103 10.00 0.85 -16.83
CA ARG A 103 8.83 1.73 -16.65
C ARG A 103 9.27 3.19 -16.48
N ALA A 104 10.34 3.44 -15.75
CA ALA A 104 10.91 4.78 -15.59
C ALA A 104 11.47 5.34 -16.89
N GLY A 105 12.12 4.51 -17.72
CA GLY A 105 12.81 4.96 -18.92
C GLY A 105 13.94 5.94 -18.59
N LYS A 106 13.98 7.08 -19.27
CA LYS A 106 15.01 8.13 -19.07
C LYS A 106 14.70 9.11 -17.93
N ARG A 107 13.66 8.87 -17.15
CA ARG A 107 13.22 9.74 -16.06
C ARG A 107 14.11 9.55 -14.85
N ASP A 108 14.18 10.60 -14.01
CA ASP A 108 14.77 10.49 -12.69
C ASP A 108 14.00 9.43 -11.87
N LYS A 109 14.73 8.66 -11.11
CA LYS A 109 14.19 7.53 -10.33
C LYS A 109 14.14 7.89 -8.86
N VAL A 110 12.96 7.77 -8.30
CA VAL A 110 12.69 7.96 -6.88
C VAL A 110 12.24 6.64 -6.29
N ILE A 111 12.73 6.30 -5.11
CA ILE A 111 12.25 5.17 -4.33
C ILE A 111 11.78 5.69 -2.98
N THR A 112 10.60 5.24 -2.58
CA THR A 112 10.07 5.43 -1.23
C THR A 112 9.55 4.12 -0.68
N VAL A 113 9.31 4.07 0.62
CA VAL A 113 8.63 2.96 1.29
C VAL A 113 7.54 3.49 2.20
N THR A 114 6.50 2.70 2.39
CA THR A 114 5.37 3.08 3.26
C THR A 114 5.74 3.06 4.74
N HIS A 115 6.64 2.14 5.15
CA HIS A 115 7.14 1.99 6.51
C HIS A 115 8.39 1.09 6.55
N ASN A 116 8.96 0.85 7.75
CA ASN A 116 10.28 0.21 7.90
C ASN A 116 10.27 -1.32 8.10
N HIS A 117 9.16 -2.01 7.90
CA HIS A 117 9.14 -3.46 8.03
C HIS A 117 9.89 -4.16 6.89
N GLY A 118 10.41 -5.35 7.19
CA GLY A 118 11.30 -6.09 6.30
C GLY A 118 10.64 -6.60 5.03
N ASP A 119 9.33 -6.76 5.02
CA ASP A 119 8.52 -7.14 3.87
C ASP A 119 8.16 -5.95 2.95
N HIS A 120 8.52 -4.72 3.36
CA HIS A 120 8.43 -3.50 2.54
C HIS A 120 9.79 -2.89 2.20
N THR A 121 10.87 -3.39 2.81
CA THR A 121 12.26 -2.92 2.62
C THR A 121 13.22 -4.01 2.18
N GLY A 122 12.74 -5.24 2.03
CA GLY A 122 13.57 -6.44 1.90
C GLY A 122 14.48 -6.47 0.66
N MET A 123 14.06 -5.84 -0.44
CA MET A 123 14.86 -5.72 -1.67
C MET A 123 15.65 -4.41 -1.78
N SER A 124 15.81 -3.66 -0.68
CA SER A 124 16.59 -2.39 -0.67
C SER A 124 18.00 -2.56 -1.25
N TYR A 125 18.62 -3.71 -1.03
CA TYR A 125 19.95 -4.03 -1.57
C TYR A 125 20.04 -3.97 -3.09
N ALA A 126 18.92 -4.08 -3.79
CA ALA A 126 18.85 -3.95 -5.24
C ALA A 126 19.15 -2.51 -5.72
N PHE A 127 18.98 -1.51 -4.86
CA PHE A 127 19.01 -0.09 -5.26
C PHE A 127 19.93 0.81 -4.44
N VAL A 128 20.36 0.42 -3.23
CA VAL A 128 21.14 1.31 -2.33
C VAL A 128 22.49 1.75 -2.89
N ASN A 129 22.99 1.08 -3.90
CA ASN A 129 24.24 1.43 -4.60
C ASN A 129 24.01 2.01 -6.00
N GLU A 130 22.77 2.23 -6.43
CA GLU A 130 22.45 2.78 -7.74
C GLU A 130 22.57 4.31 -7.72
N PRO A 131 23.51 4.91 -8.48
CA PRO A 131 23.82 6.35 -8.36
C PRO A 131 22.75 7.28 -8.94
N ASP A 132 21.82 6.74 -9.74
CA ASP A 132 20.73 7.47 -10.39
C ASP A 132 19.38 7.31 -9.66
N VAL A 133 19.40 6.77 -8.45
CA VAL A 133 18.23 6.60 -7.59
C VAL A 133 18.28 7.58 -6.42
N THR A 134 17.19 8.32 -6.21
CA THR A 134 16.99 9.17 -5.03
C THR A 134 16.03 8.47 -4.07
N PHE A 135 16.46 8.26 -2.83
CA PHE A 135 15.61 7.75 -1.77
C PHE A 135 14.89 8.90 -1.05
N MET A 136 13.57 8.81 -0.95
CA MET A 136 12.71 9.74 -0.22
C MET A 136 11.89 8.92 0.77
N LEU A 137 12.21 8.98 2.08
CA LEU A 137 11.74 8.01 3.07
C LEU A 137 11.03 8.68 4.25
N PRO A 138 9.99 8.05 4.86
CA PRO A 138 9.30 8.57 6.04
C PRO A 138 10.25 8.91 7.20
N GLU A 139 10.24 10.16 7.69
CA GLU A 139 11.21 10.65 8.67
C GLU A 139 11.21 9.80 9.95
N ASN A 140 10.02 9.50 10.51
CA ASN A 140 9.93 8.85 11.81
C ASN A 140 10.43 7.40 11.84
N ASP A 141 10.43 6.72 10.69
CA ASP A 141 10.97 5.36 10.58
C ASP A 141 12.44 5.34 10.12
N PHE A 142 12.89 6.36 9.37
CA PHE A 142 14.18 6.29 8.68
C PHE A 142 15.18 7.38 9.06
N GLN A 143 14.87 8.27 10.01
CA GLN A 143 15.79 9.32 10.44
C GLN A 143 17.15 8.78 10.92
N ASN A 144 17.15 7.67 11.67
CA ASN A 144 18.35 7.04 12.21
C ASN A 144 18.69 5.71 11.53
N ASP A 145 18.04 5.41 10.41
CA ASP A 145 18.26 4.18 9.66
C ASP A 145 19.62 4.17 8.95
N THR A 146 20.25 3.00 8.90
CA THR A 146 21.54 2.77 8.24
C THR A 146 21.45 1.83 7.04
N LEU A 147 20.27 1.31 6.72
CA LEU A 147 20.03 0.43 5.59
C LEU A 147 20.09 1.22 4.26
N PHE A 148 19.61 2.46 4.27
CA PHE A 148 19.55 3.34 3.11
C PHE A 148 20.67 4.40 3.13
N PRO A 149 21.02 5.01 1.98
CA PRO A 149 22.05 6.04 1.90
C PRO A 149 21.86 7.20 2.88
N HIS A 150 22.95 7.80 3.33
CA HIS A 150 22.92 8.92 4.28
C HIS A 150 22.32 10.21 3.72
N ASP A 151 22.39 10.40 2.41
CA ASP A 151 21.84 11.55 1.68
C ASP A 151 20.38 11.39 1.27
N LYS A 152 19.70 10.36 1.81
CA LYS A 152 18.25 10.18 1.65
C LYS A 152 17.48 11.43 2.09
N ILE A 153 16.42 11.75 1.38
CA ILE A 153 15.49 12.81 1.72
C ILE A 153 14.47 12.28 2.71
N LEU A 154 14.26 12.96 3.81
CA LEU A 154 13.25 12.58 4.81
C LEU A 154 11.92 13.25 4.50
N LEU A 155 10.87 12.44 4.37
CA LEU A 155 9.51 12.86 4.08
C LEU A 155 8.73 13.08 5.38
N ARG A 156 7.96 14.15 5.39
CA ARG A 156 7.06 14.54 6.48
C ARG A 156 5.61 14.55 6.02
N ASP A 157 4.72 14.66 6.97
CA ASP A 157 3.29 14.82 6.68
C ASP A 157 3.05 16.00 5.74
N ARG A 158 2.25 15.78 4.69
CA ARG A 158 1.87 16.73 3.65
C ARG A 158 2.97 17.15 2.66
N ASP A 159 4.15 16.54 2.73
CA ASP A 159 5.14 16.70 1.66
C ASP A 159 4.60 16.19 0.32
N CYS A 160 5.01 16.84 -0.78
CA CYS A 160 4.59 16.48 -2.12
C CYS A 160 5.79 16.14 -3.00
N ILE A 161 5.71 15.02 -3.69
CA ILE A 161 6.71 14.56 -4.67
C ILE A 161 6.18 14.87 -6.07
N ASP A 162 6.72 15.91 -6.72
CA ASP A 162 6.39 16.25 -8.11
C ASP A 162 7.12 15.30 -9.08
N LEU A 163 6.35 14.53 -9.83
CA LEU A 163 6.85 13.61 -10.87
C LEU A 163 6.79 14.24 -12.28
N GLY A 164 6.35 15.49 -12.38
CA GLY A 164 6.15 16.20 -13.64
C GLY A 164 4.83 15.85 -14.30
N GLY A 165 3.76 16.46 -13.79
CA GLY A 165 2.38 16.28 -14.25
C GLY A 165 1.58 15.27 -13.42
N GLU A 166 2.24 14.43 -12.65
CA GLU A 166 1.68 13.64 -11.56
C GLU A 166 2.32 14.13 -10.25
N THR A 167 1.56 14.13 -9.15
CA THR A 167 2.03 14.52 -7.82
C THR A 167 1.61 13.46 -6.81
N VAL A 168 2.57 13.00 -6.01
CA VAL A 168 2.34 12.10 -4.89
C VAL A 168 2.41 12.90 -3.60
N GLU A 169 1.32 12.96 -2.84
CA GLU A 169 1.23 13.62 -1.55
C GLU A 169 1.41 12.60 -0.42
N CYS A 170 2.27 12.92 0.53
CA CYS A 170 2.60 12.10 1.69
C CYS A 170 1.64 12.42 2.83
N VAL A 171 0.86 11.45 3.30
CA VAL A 171 -0.04 11.62 4.45
C VAL A 171 0.39 10.67 5.54
N GLN A 172 0.85 11.22 6.68
CA GLN A 172 1.33 10.41 7.79
C GLN A 172 0.17 9.67 8.47
N CYS A 173 0.30 8.35 8.60
CA CYS A 173 -0.69 7.48 9.21
C CYS A 173 -0.01 6.54 10.23
N GLU A 174 0.51 7.12 11.31
CA GLU A 174 1.19 6.41 12.39
C GLU A 174 0.28 5.38 13.05
N GLY A 175 0.87 4.31 13.57
CA GLY A 175 0.16 3.30 14.34
C GLY A 175 0.75 1.92 14.15
N HIS A 176 0.75 1.40 12.94
CA HIS A 176 1.43 0.15 12.58
C HIS A 176 2.95 0.28 12.80
N THR A 177 3.53 1.37 12.29
CA THR A 177 4.86 1.87 12.71
C THR A 177 4.77 3.36 13.03
N PRO A 178 5.76 3.95 13.72
CA PRO A 178 5.81 5.40 13.95
C PRO A 178 5.88 6.24 12.68
N GLY A 179 6.45 5.70 11.61
CA GLY A 179 6.63 6.40 10.34
C GLY A 179 5.68 5.98 9.24
N SER A 180 4.70 5.10 9.51
CA SER A 180 3.74 4.67 8.48
C SER A 180 3.14 5.84 7.73
N MET A 181 3.18 5.77 6.39
CA MET A 181 2.78 6.85 5.49
C MET A 181 1.92 6.32 4.35
N VAL A 182 0.90 7.07 4.00
CA VAL A 182 0.02 6.82 2.85
C VAL A 182 0.37 7.79 1.74
N PHE A 183 0.57 7.31 0.54
CA PHE A 183 0.96 8.09 -0.64
C PHE A 183 -0.25 8.31 -1.55
N PHE A 184 -0.82 9.51 -1.56
CA PHE A 184 -1.96 9.88 -2.39
C PHE A 184 -1.51 10.33 -3.77
N LEU A 185 -2.01 9.70 -4.83
CA LEU A 185 -1.82 10.18 -6.19
C LEU A 185 -2.84 11.27 -6.50
N LYS A 186 -2.40 12.52 -6.47
CA LYS A 186 -3.28 13.70 -6.61
C LYS A 186 -3.97 13.76 -7.97
N GLY A 187 -5.28 14.03 -7.95
CA GLY A 187 -6.10 14.07 -9.17
C GLY A 187 -6.52 12.69 -9.68
N HIS A 188 -6.17 11.63 -8.96
CA HIS A 188 -6.60 10.26 -9.17
C HIS A 188 -7.44 9.77 -7.98
N ASN A 189 -8.20 8.70 -8.17
CA ASN A 189 -9.00 8.10 -7.09
C ASN A 189 -8.25 6.93 -6.45
N CYS A 190 -6.97 7.11 -6.17
CA CYS A 190 -6.17 6.07 -5.51
C CYS A 190 -5.08 6.64 -4.59
N ALA A 191 -4.70 5.83 -3.60
CA ALA A 191 -3.53 6.01 -2.74
C ALA A 191 -2.89 4.66 -2.42
N PHE A 192 -1.62 4.68 -2.01
CA PHE A 192 -0.82 3.51 -1.64
C PHE A 192 -0.60 3.54 -0.14
N SER A 193 -1.18 2.59 0.58
CA SER A 193 -1.27 2.64 2.04
C SER A 193 -0.28 1.74 2.76
N GLY A 194 0.38 0.80 2.07
CA GLY A 194 1.10 -0.26 2.76
C GLY A 194 0.22 -0.88 3.84
N ASP A 195 0.75 -0.99 5.04
CA ASP A 195 0.08 -1.58 6.19
C ASP A 195 -0.51 -0.57 7.17
N ALA A 196 -0.59 0.72 6.79
CA ALA A 196 -1.01 1.80 7.69
C ALA A 196 -2.38 1.56 8.37
N PHE A 197 -3.31 0.92 7.67
CA PHE A 197 -4.59 0.43 8.23
C PHE A 197 -4.88 -1.02 7.83
N GLY A 198 -3.83 -1.74 7.40
CA GLY A 198 -3.83 -3.15 7.07
C GLY A 198 -4.46 -3.48 5.72
N SER A 199 -4.43 -4.76 5.43
CA SER A 199 -5.13 -5.41 4.32
C SER A 199 -6.25 -6.29 4.90
N GLY A 200 -6.67 -7.35 4.22
CA GLY A 200 -7.77 -8.22 4.66
C GLY A 200 -7.58 -8.92 6.01
N THR A 201 -6.35 -8.98 6.53
CA THR A 201 -6.07 -9.46 7.90
C THR A 201 -6.03 -8.33 8.93
N GLY A 202 -6.19 -7.06 8.51
CA GLY A 202 -6.26 -5.90 9.37
C GLY A 202 -4.91 -5.26 9.70
N VAL A 203 -4.98 -4.12 10.38
CA VAL A 203 -3.80 -3.42 10.89
C VAL A 203 -3.29 -4.11 12.17
N TRP A 204 -1.99 -4.32 12.24
CA TRP A 204 -1.33 -4.90 13.41
C TRP A 204 -0.79 -3.81 14.31
N ILE A 205 -1.27 -3.77 15.55
CA ILE A 205 -0.89 -2.80 16.58
C ILE A 205 0.01 -3.49 17.59
N PHE A 206 1.22 -2.99 17.75
CA PHE A 206 2.25 -3.65 18.57
C PHE A 206 2.25 -3.21 20.03
N ASP A 207 1.79 -1.97 20.32
CA ASP A 207 1.72 -1.43 21.68
C ASP A 207 0.61 -0.36 21.84
N ALA A 208 0.41 0.09 23.08
CA ALA A 208 -0.60 1.08 23.41
C ALA A 208 -0.38 2.45 22.73
N LYS A 209 0.88 2.86 22.58
CA LYS A 209 1.24 4.10 21.88
C LYS A 209 0.94 4.00 20.38
N GLY A 210 1.24 2.84 19.78
CA GLY A 210 0.86 2.54 18.39
C GLY A 210 -0.66 2.66 18.19
N PHE A 211 -1.47 2.17 19.13
CA PHE A 211 -2.92 2.32 19.03
C PHE A 211 -3.38 3.78 19.19
N ASP A 212 -2.81 4.56 20.13
CA ASP A 212 -3.11 5.98 20.25
C ASP A 212 -2.78 6.76 18.97
N ASN A 213 -1.61 6.49 18.39
CA ASN A 213 -1.18 7.09 17.14
C ASN A 213 -2.10 6.69 15.99
N TYR A 214 -2.46 5.40 15.89
CA TYR A 214 -3.39 4.89 14.88
C TYR A 214 -4.74 5.59 14.95
N ARG A 215 -5.34 5.64 16.14
CA ARG A 215 -6.62 6.32 16.39
C ARG A 215 -6.58 7.78 15.95
N ALA A 216 -5.53 8.52 16.35
CA ALA A 216 -5.35 9.91 15.97
C ALA A 216 -5.15 10.07 14.44
N SER A 217 -4.38 9.18 13.83
CA SER A 217 -4.13 9.17 12.39
C SER A 217 -5.39 8.88 11.58
N ILE A 218 -6.19 7.89 11.99
CA ILE A 218 -7.48 7.58 11.34
C ILE A 218 -8.43 8.79 11.42
N SER A 219 -8.49 9.49 12.57
CA SER A 219 -9.33 10.68 12.68
C SER A 219 -8.89 11.80 11.73
N ARG A 220 -7.58 12.09 11.65
CA ARG A 220 -7.02 13.07 10.69
C ARG A 220 -7.25 12.64 9.24
N LEU A 221 -7.14 11.34 8.96
CA LEU A 221 -7.37 10.82 7.61
C LEU A 221 -8.83 10.95 7.19
N VAL A 222 -9.81 10.72 8.09
CA VAL A 222 -11.22 11.00 7.81
C VAL A 222 -11.44 12.47 7.48
N GLU A 223 -10.90 13.39 8.31
CA GLU A 223 -11.00 14.83 8.06
C GLU A 223 -10.38 15.22 6.70
N TYR A 224 -9.23 14.62 6.36
CA TYR A 224 -8.58 14.86 5.08
C TYR A 224 -9.43 14.36 3.90
N LEU A 225 -9.95 13.12 3.97
CA LEU A 225 -10.77 12.52 2.92
C LEU A 225 -12.10 13.29 2.70
N ASP A 226 -12.64 13.91 3.73
CA ASP A 226 -13.84 14.74 3.67
C ASP A 226 -13.55 16.18 3.21
N SER A 227 -12.28 16.56 3.13
CA SER A 227 -11.88 17.90 2.72
C SER A 227 -11.82 18.05 1.20
N PRO A 228 -12.06 19.26 0.65
CA PRO A 228 -11.83 19.54 -0.77
C PRO A 228 -10.38 19.35 -1.22
N GLU A 229 -9.42 19.40 -0.27
CA GLU A 229 -7.98 19.23 -0.57
C GLU A 229 -7.64 17.82 -1.03
N ALA A 230 -8.35 16.80 -0.56
CA ALA A 230 -8.16 15.42 -1.01
C ALA A 230 -8.42 15.31 -2.51
N GLY A 231 -9.42 16.01 -3.03
CA GLY A 231 -9.75 16.05 -4.46
C GLY A 231 -10.17 14.69 -5.01
N ILE A 232 -10.81 13.87 -4.17
CA ILE A 232 -11.22 12.49 -4.49
C ILE A 232 -12.71 12.36 -4.68
N ASP A 233 -13.14 11.31 -5.38
CA ASP A 233 -14.52 10.81 -5.36
C ASP A 233 -14.59 9.64 -4.36
N PRO A 234 -15.20 9.81 -3.18
CA PRO A 234 -15.22 8.77 -2.15
C PRO A 234 -15.97 7.49 -2.57
N ALA A 235 -16.80 7.54 -3.61
CA ALA A 235 -17.55 6.38 -4.10
C ALA A 235 -16.68 5.40 -4.90
N ILE A 236 -15.59 5.89 -5.49
CA ILE A 236 -14.70 5.09 -6.35
C ILE A 236 -13.25 5.10 -5.88
N PHE A 237 -12.94 5.85 -4.83
CA PHE A 237 -11.59 5.94 -4.29
C PHE A 237 -11.13 4.61 -3.69
N LYS A 238 -9.89 4.21 -4.02
CA LYS A 238 -9.29 2.95 -3.56
C LYS A 238 -7.96 3.19 -2.89
N PHE A 239 -7.72 2.47 -1.80
CA PHE A 239 -6.38 2.30 -1.25
C PHE A 239 -5.78 0.99 -1.74
N HIS A 240 -4.59 1.09 -2.29
CA HIS A 240 -3.75 -0.06 -2.62
C HIS A 240 -2.88 -0.39 -1.40
N GLY A 241 -3.15 -1.51 -0.77
CA GLY A 241 -2.49 -1.95 0.47
C GLY A 241 -1.13 -2.61 0.24
N GLY A 242 -0.53 -3.08 1.32
CA GLY A 242 0.75 -3.80 1.29
C GLY A 242 0.62 -5.30 1.01
N HIS A 243 -0.59 -5.87 1.15
CA HIS A 243 -0.88 -7.29 0.99
C HIS A 243 -2.27 -7.48 0.36
N THR A 244 -2.46 -7.02 -0.88
CA THR A 244 -3.78 -6.98 -1.53
C THR A 244 -4.40 -8.35 -1.74
N TYR A 245 -3.59 -9.41 -1.85
CA TYR A 245 -4.09 -10.80 -1.92
C TYR A 245 -4.94 -11.21 -0.70
N GLN A 246 -4.79 -10.52 0.44
CA GLN A 246 -5.59 -10.76 1.65
C GLN A 246 -6.98 -10.13 1.58
N ASN A 247 -7.23 -9.22 0.63
CA ASN A 247 -8.49 -8.49 0.48
C ASN A 247 -9.53 -9.36 -0.24
N SER A 248 -9.89 -10.51 0.33
CA SER A 248 -10.88 -11.37 -0.32
C SER A 248 -12.29 -10.76 -0.22
N GLY A 249 -12.79 -10.24 -1.35
CA GLY A 249 -14.17 -9.83 -1.52
C GLY A 249 -14.48 -8.36 -1.25
N PHE A 250 -13.49 -7.50 -0.97
CA PHE A 250 -13.70 -6.05 -0.90
C PHE A 250 -12.44 -5.27 -1.27
N ASP A 251 -12.64 -4.07 -1.80
CA ASP A 251 -11.57 -3.10 -1.99
C ASP A 251 -11.46 -2.20 -0.74
N LEU A 252 -10.23 -1.86 -0.34
CA LEU A 252 -9.99 -0.85 0.69
C LEU A 252 -10.41 0.52 0.14
N GLY A 253 -11.35 1.18 0.79
CA GLY A 253 -11.90 2.46 0.34
C GLY A 253 -12.11 3.44 1.49
N VAL A 254 -12.74 4.57 1.18
CA VAL A 254 -13.08 5.59 2.19
C VAL A 254 -13.93 4.99 3.33
N GLN A 255 -14.80 4.03 3.02
CA GLN A 255 -15.63 3.39 4.04
C GLN A 255 -14.77 2.58 5.04
N THR A 256 -13.69 1.94 4.61
CA THR A 256 -12.75 1.25 5.51
C THR A 256 -12.19 2.18 6.59
N ILE A 257 -11.85 3.42 6.21
CA ILE A 257 -11.29 4.41 7.16
C ILE A 257 -12.36 4.91 8.12
N ARG A 258 -13.60 5.11 7.65
CA ARG A 258 -14.74 5.48 8.51
C ARG A 258 -15.09 4.36 9.50
N ASP A 259 -15.08 3.12 9.03
CA ASP A 259 -15.29 1.95 9.89
C ASP A 259 -14.16 1.82 10.94
N ALA A 260 -12.91 2.13 10.56
CA ALA A 260 -11.78 2.15 11.49
C ALA A 260 -11.95 3.22 12.58
N GLN A 261 -12.48 4.40 12.25
CA GLN A 261 -12.77 5.43 13.23
C GLN A 261 -13.81 4.95 14.26
N VAL A 262 -14.90 4.33 13.79
CA VAL A 262 -15.94 3.77 14.68
C VAL A 262 -15.35 2.64 15.53
N LEU A 263 -14.57 1.73 14.93
CA LEU A 263 -13.95 0.63 15.66
C LEU A 263 -13.02 1.13 16.76
N ASN A 264 -12.19 2.13 16.48
CA ASN A 264 -11.28 2.72 17.45
C ASN A 264 -12.03 3.32 18.65
N GLU A 265 -13.18 3.99 18.41
CA GLU A 265 -14.03 4.47 19.49
C GLU A 265 -14.63 3.34 20.33
N GLN A 266 -15.08 2.25 19.70
CA GLN A 266 -15.62 1.09 20.40
C GLN A 266 -14.54 0.41 21.25
N ILE A 267 -13.31 0.28 20.76
CA ILE A 267 -12.18 -0.24 21.53
C ILE A 267 -11.93 0.65 22.76
N CYS A 268 -11.83 1.97 22.59
CA CYS A 268 -11.63 2.90 23.70
C CYS A 268 -12.72 2.86 24.77
N LYS A 269 -13.96 2.60 24.35
CA LYS A 269 -15.13 2.47 25.28
C LYS A 269 -15.22 1.07 25.90
N GLY A 270 -14.39 0.12 25.52
CA GLY A 270 -14.46 -1.27 25.95
C GLY A 270 -15.71 -2.00 25.44
N THR A 271 -16.32 -1.55 24.35
CA THR A 271 -17.54 -2.11 23.76
C THR A 271 -17.29 -2.93 22.49
N ALA A 272 -16.08 -2.85 21.92
CA ALA A 272 -15.70 -3.65 20.77
C ALA A 272 -15.70 -5.15 21.12
N GLN A 273 -16.28 -5.95 20.23
CA GLN A 273 -16.18 -7.41 20.35
C GLN A 273 -14.84 -7.86 19.75
N SER A 274 -14.18 -8.80 20.43
CA SER A 274 -12.93 -9.39 19.96
C SER A 274 -13.07 -10.89 19.71
N GLU A 275 -12.35 -11.39 18.72
CA GLU A 275 -12.20 -12.79 18.41
C GLU A 275 -10.76 -13.22 18.66
N SER A 276 -10.53 -14.48 19.05
CA SER A 276 -9.18 -15.05 19.13
C SER A 276 -8.55 -15.11 17.75
N THR A 277 -7.31 -14.63 17.63
CA THR A 277 -6.56 -14.61 16.38
C THR A 277 -5.46 -15.66 16.41
N GLN A 278 -5.36 -16.45 15.34
CA GLN A 278 -4.31 -17.46 15.16
C GLN A 278 -3.28 -17.00 14.10
N VAL A 279 -2.83 -15.76 14.15
CA VAL A 279 -1.70 -15.31 13.32
C VAL A 279 -0.40 -15.64 14.02
N GLY A 280 0.63 -16.01 13.25
CA GLY A 280 1.84 -16.65 13.71
C GLY A 280 2.77 -15.89 14.67
N PHE A 281 2.34 -14.75 15.22
CA PHE A 281 3.04 -14.03 16.27
C PHE A 281 2.29 -14.19 17.59
N SER A 282 2.94 -14.79 18.58
CA SER A 282 2.36 -15.08 19.90
C SER A 282 1.86 -13.83 20.66
N SER A 283 2.25 -12.63 20.26
CA SER A 283 1.83 -11.38 20.85
C SER A 283 0.55 -10.78 20.22
N MET A 284 0.08 -11.31 19.08
CA MET A 284 -1.09 -10.86 18.35
C MET A 284 -2.17 -11.92 18.46
N ASP A 285 -2.95 -11.89 19.55
CA ASP A 285 -3.84 -12.97 19.94
C ASP A 285 -5.34 -12.64 19.87
N ILE A 286 -5.69 -11.38 19.58
CA ILE A 286 -7.08 -10.96 19.35
C ILE A 286 -7.22 -10.07 18.12
N THR A 287 -8.43 -10.14 17.55
CA THR A 287 -8.86 -9.29 16.43
C THR A 287 -10.16 -8.60 16.82
N PHE A 288 -10.21 -7.28 16.61
CA PHE A 288 -11.42 -6.47 16.67
C PHE A 288 -11.91 -6.18 15.26
N LYS A 289 -13.23 -6.19 15.04
CA LYS A 289 -13.82 -5.94 13.71
C LYS A 289 -15.02 -5.00 13.79
N TYR A 290 -15.12 -4.10 12.82
CA TYR A 290 -16.32 -3.32 12.57
C TYR A 290 -16.39 -2.96 11.08
N GLY A 291 -17.46 -3.34 10.39
CA GLY A 291 -17.57 -3.14 8.95
C GLY A 291 -16.39 -3.79 8.21
N GLN A 292 -15.65 -2.97 7.47
CA GLN A 292 -14.43 -3.40 6.75
C GLN A 292 -13.15 -3.25 7.60
N ALA A 293 -13.21 -2.56 8.72
CA ALA A 293 -12.05 -2.31 9.56
C ALA A 293 -11.73 -3.49 10.46
N ILE A 294 -10.44 -3.82 10.54
CA ILE A 294 -9.91 -4.90 11.37
C ILE A 294 -8.67 -4.38 12.11
N VAL A 295 -8.63 -4.56 13.43
CA VAL A 295 -7.47 -4.26 14.28
C VAL A 295 -7.02 -5.55 14.95
N VAL A 296 -5.76 -5.91 14.77
CA VAL A 296 -5.12 -7.06 15.40
C VAL A 296 -4.20 -6.54 16.50
N TRP A 297 -4.39 -7.05 17.72
CA TRP A 297 -3.66 -6.56 18.89
C TRP A 297 -3.40 -7.67 19.91
N ASN A 298 -2.62 -7.35 20.95
CA ASN A 298 -2.44 -8.19 22.12
C ASN A 298 -3.61 -7.97 23.10
N LYS A 299 -4.24 -9.04 23.56
CA LYS A 299 -5.41 -8.98 24.45
C LYS A 299 -5.09 -8.25 25.77
N ALA A 300 -4.02 -8.67 26.45
CA ALA A 300 -3.67 -8.09 27.75
C ALA A 300 -3.32 -6.60 27.62
N ALA A 301 -2.57 -6.21 26.58
CA ALA A 301 -2.23 -4.83 26.28
C ALA A 301 -3.48 -3.99 25.97
N SER A 302 -4.44 -4.53 25.22
CA SER A 302 -5.67 -3.82 24.89
C SER A 302 -6.58 -3.62 26.13
N GLU A 303 -6.70 -4.62 27.00
CA GLU A 303 -7.45 -4.52 28.25
C GLU A 303 -6.82 -3.51 29.21
N GLU A 304 -5.49 -3.51 29.34
CA GLU A 304 -4.76 -2.52 30.15
C GLU A 304 -4.94 -1.10 29.61
N TYR A 305 -4.86 -0.93 28.30
CA TYR A 305 -5.09 0.36 27.64
C TYR A 305 -6.49 0.89 27.93
N VAL A 306 -7.55 0.10 27.73
CA VAL A 306 -8.93 0.50 28.00
C VAL A 306 -9.12 0.87 29.49
N ALA A 307 -8.55 0.08 30.41
CA ALA A 307 -8.59 0.37 31.85
C ALA A 307 -7.85 1.68 32.21
N SER A 308 -6.83 2.07 31.45
CA SER A 308 -6.10 3.33 31.67
C SER A 308 -6.93 4.57 31.31
N LEU A 309 -7.82 4.46 30.31
CA LEU A 309 -8.68 5.56 29.86
C LEU A 309 -9.83 5.86 30.84
N ALA A 310 -10.16 4.92 31.72
CA ALA A 310 -11.22 5.07 32.73
C ALA A 310 -10.75 5.74 34.03
N ARG A 311 -9.46 6.03 34.16
CA ARG A 311 -8.84 6.70 35.33
C ARG A 311 -8.67 8.19 35.09
#